data_70aa1fbfe8e6cd72448f5049db537461
#
_entry.id   70aa1fbfe8e6cd72448f5049db537461
#
_cell.length_a   1.000
_cell.length_b   1.000
_cell.length_c   1.000
_cell.angle_alpha   90.00
_cell.angle_beta   90.00
_cell.angle_gamma   90.00
#
_symmetry.space_group_name_H-M   'P 1'
#
loop_
_entity.id
_entity.type
_entity.pdbx_description
1 polymer ?
#
loop_
_entity_poly.entity_id
_entity_poly.type
_entity_poly.pdbx_seq_one_letter_code
_entity_poly.pdbx_strand_id
1 'polypeptide(L)'
;MVHQAVWLLLGLWVLDGSSALAAGQSVERFTLSNGMTLIVKPDHRAPTAVHMLWVRVGAMDEVDGTSGVAHLLEHMMFKGTPGVKPGDFSRRVAALGGRENAFTSKDYTGYYQQIPADRLAQVMQLEADRFAHNQWSDEEFRKELEVVKEERRMRTEDNPHARLFEAMNAVTYQAHSYRRPVVGWMSDLESMEPDDARAFYRRWYIPANAAVVVAGDVDPKAVFALAQQYYGPIAAAPLPPRKPRLEPSQNGLRRLEFKAPAEQAYVALAFKVPGIRSDPTSGALWDGPTQDALSLTVLAAVLDGYEGARLDRALTQPQDRVADNAGAHYGATARGPVTFMLSGVPAQGKSAADVEAALRAEVQRVAADGISPAELERVINQWSASAVYQQDSVFNQARTLGTNWTTGLPTDFDEQLLERLRTVTPAQVQAVAGRYFGNDDLTVATLIPQPLDPLRRPRAALPGVRH
;
A
#
# COMPACT_ATOMS: atom_id res chain seq x y z
N MET A 1 87.41 9.65 -12.08
CA MET A 1 86.47 9.12 -11.09
C MET A 1 85.09 9.29 -11.65
N VAL A 2 84.51 8.20 -12.08
CA VAL A 2 83.27 8.13 -12.90
C VAL A 2 82.10 7.90 -11.95
N HIS A 3 81.08 8.77 -11.94
CA HIS A 3 79.79 8.56 -11.23
C HIS A 3 78.78 8.03 -12.25
N GLN A 4 78.38 6.77 -12.09
CA GLN A 4 77.25 6.18 -12.81
C GLN A 4 75.92 6.56 -12.10
N ALA A 5 75.05 7.17 -12.87
CA ALA A 5 73.71 7.41 -12.46
C ALA A 5 72.83 6.21 -12.88
N VAL A 6 72.15 5.56 -11.90
CA VAL A 6 71.18 4.49 -12.11
C VAL A 6 69.82 5.12 -12.22
N TRP A 7 69.14 4.96 -13.37
CA TRP A 7 67.71 5.34 -13.57
C TRP A 7 66.84 4.17 -13.19
N LEU A 8 66.08 4.34 -12.11
CA LEU A 8 65.00 3.45 -11.74
C LEU A 8 63.73 3.83 -12.53
N LEU A 9 63.28 2.99 -13.44
CA LEU A 9 62.00 3.05 -14.12
C LEU A 9 60.91 2.51 -13.17
N LEU A 10 60.15 3.41 -12.59
CA LEU A 10 58.85 3.08 -11.91
C LEU A 10 57.78 2.89 -12.96
N GLY A 11 57.42 1.64 -13.23
CA GLY A 11 56.26 1.28 -14.03
C GLY A 11 54.98 1.63 -13.25
N LEU A 12 54.23 2.65 -13.71
CA LEU A 12 52.87 2.91 -13.28
C LEU A 12 51.95 1.79 -13.82
N TRP A 13 51.55 0.88 -12.96
CA TRP A 13 50.39 0.03 -13.23
C TRP A 13 49.13 0.87 -13.03
N VAL A 14 48.50 1.33 -14.12
CA VAL A 14 47.14 1.85 -14.12
C VAL A 14 46.22 0.62 -13.95
N LEU A 15 45.74 0.42 -12.73
CA LEU A 15 44.63 -0.46 -12.48
C LEU A 15 43.40 0.23 -13.06
N ASP A 16 43.01 -0.17 -14.28
CA ASP A 16 41.66 0.07 -14.80
C ASP A 16 40.67 -0.66 -13.89
N GLY A 17 40.31 0.01 -12.82
CA GLY A 17 39.18 -0.35 -11.99
C GLY A 17 37.89 -0.06 -12.76
N SER A 18 37.56 -0.91 -13.72
CA SER A 18 36.20 -0.99 -14.24
C SER A 18 35.29 -1.32 -13.06
N SER A 19 34.73 -0.30 -12.42
CA SER A 19 33.58 -0.44 -11.53
C SER A 19 32.44 -0.97 -12.41
N ALA A 20 32.35 -2.29 -12.54
CA ALA A 20 31.12 -2.94 -12.92
C ALA A 20 30.13 -2.60 -11.82
N LEU A 21 29.41 -1.50 -11.96
CA LEU A 21 28.12 -1.31 -11.33
C LEU A 21 27.37 -2.59 -11.67
N ALA A 22 27.13 -3.43 -10.66
CA ALA A 22 26.34 -4.63 -10.81
C ALA A 22 25.01 -4.16 -11.42
N ALA A 23 24.85 -4.40 -12.72
CA ALA A 23 23.60 -4.18 -13.40
C ALA A 23 22.58 -4.98 -12.61
N GLY A 24 21.65 -4.31 -11.94
CA GLY A 24 20.59 -4.94 -11.18
C GLY A 24 19.94 -5.97 -12.11
N GLN A 25 19.86 -7.22 -11.68
CA GLN A 25 19.28 -8.27 -12.53
C GLN A 25 17.86 -7.88 -12.87
N SER A 26 17.53 -7.93 -14.17
CA SER A 26 16.24 -7.47 -14.70
C SER A 26 15.09 -8.30 -14.13
N VAL A 27 13.96 -7.64 -13.87
CA VAL A 27 12.72 -8.33 -13.52
C VAL A 27 12.24 -9.12 -14.73
N GLU A 28 11.96 -10.41 -14.53
CA GLU A 28 11.36 -11.26 -15.55
C GLU A 28 9.89 -11.52 -15.25
N ARG A 29 9.06 -11.41 -16.30
CA ARG A 29 7.62 -11.67 -16.21
C ARG A 29 7.21 -12.78 -17.16
N PHE A 30 6.45 -13.73 -16.61
CA PHE A 30 5.91 -14.87 -17.34
C PHE A 30 4.40 -14.95 -17.16
N THR A 31 3.73 -15.65 -18.08
CA THR A 31 2.32 -16.02 -17.93
C THR A 31 2.23 -17.53 -18.04
N LEU A 32 1.64 -18.19 -17.04
CA LEU A 32 1.39 -19.62 -17.04
C LEU A 32 0.26 -19.97 -18.01
N SER A 33 0.17 -21.24 -18.42
CA SER A 33 -0.85 -21.71 -19.36
C SER A 33 -2.29 -21.49 -18.89
N ASN A 34 -2.51 -21.39 -17.56
CA ASN A 34 -3.81 -21.13 -16.95
C ASN A 34 -4.11 -19.64 -16.74
N GLY A 35 -3.22 -18.74 -17.21
CA GLY A 35 -3.39 -17.29 -17.13
C GLY A 35 -2.81 -16.64 -15.87
N MET A 36 -2.24 -17.40 -14.92
CA MET A 36 -1.57 -16.83 -13.75
C MET A 36 -0.29 -16.08 -14.16
N THR A 37 -0.06 -14.92 -13.60
CA THR A 37 1.19 -14.16 -13.80
C THR A 37 2.27 -14.67 -12.84
N LEU A 38 3.51 -14.79 -13.31
CA LEU A 38 4.70 -14.95 -12.49
C LEU A 38 5.63 -13.78 -12.74
N ILE A 39 6.13 -13.17 -11.65
CA ILE A 39 7.13 -12.10 -11.68
C ILE A 39 8.31 -12.55 -10.83
N VAL A 40 9.52 -12.52 -11.39
CA VAL A 40 10.73 -12.93 -10.70
C VAL A 40 11.75 -11.80 -10.73
N LYS A 41 12.29 -11.45 -9.56
CA LYS A 41 13.38 -10.49 -9.40
C LYS A 41 14.55 -11.16 -8.69
N PRO A 42 15.62 -11.57 -9.39
CA PRO A 42 16.82 -12.11 -8.77
C PRO A 42 17.52 -11.05 -7.90
N ASP A 43 18.01 -11.49 -6.73
CA ASP A 43 18.84 -10.70 -5.83
C ASP A 43 19.72 -11.64 -5.01
N HIS A 44 20.98 -11.82 -5.44
CA HIS A 44 21.91 -12.80 -4.87
C HIS A 44 22.74 -12.27 -3.69
N ARG A 45 22.34 -11.13 -3.10
CA ARG A 45 23.09 -10.52 -1.98
C ARG A 45 22.99 -11.33 -0.68
N ALA A 46 21.95 -12.14 -0.52
CA ALA A 46 21.76 -13.02 0.63
C ALA A 46 21.05 -14.31 0.20
N PRO A 47 21.32 -15.47 0.84
CA PRO A 47 20.71 -16.76 0.46
C PRO A 47 19.26 -16.89 0.94
N THR A 48 18.45 -15.88 0.66
CA THR A 48 17.03 -15.79 1.07
C THR A 48 16.15 -15.50 -0.12
N ALA A 49 14.90 -15.92 -0.05
CA ALA A 49 13.88 -15.60 -1.02
C ALA A 49 12.60 -15.13 -0.32
N VAL A 50 11.86 -14.29 -1.02
CA VAL A 50 10.50 -13.90 -0.69
C VAL A 50 9.59 -14.45 -1.78
N HIS A 51 8.64 -15.24 -1.38
CA HIS A 51 7.54 -15.70 -2.21
C HIS A 51 6.28 -14.93 -1.82
N MET A 52 5.57 -14.36 -2.77
CA MET A 52 4.28 -13.69 -2.54
C MET A 52 3.25 -14.18 -3.54
N LEU A 53 2.06 -14.50 -3.04
CA LEU A 53 0.87 -14.70 -3.86
C LEU A 53 -0.03 -13.47 -3.73
N TRP A 54 -0.33 -12.84 -4.85
CA TRP A 54 -1.19 -11.67 -4.95
C TRP A 54 -2.49 -12.03 -5.66
N VAL A 55 -3.61 -11.63 -5.08
CA VAL A 55 -4.92 -11.75 -5.73
C VAL A 55 -5.46 -10.34 -5.94
N ARG A 56 -5.85 -10.01 -7.18
CA ARG A 56 -6.39 -8.69 -7.53
C ARG A 56 -7.84 -8.58 -7.09
N VAL A 57 -8.06 -8.72 -5.78
CA VAL A 57 -9.36 -8.60 -5.13
C VAL A 57 -9.19 -8.10 -3.70
N GLY A 58 -10.00 -7.14 -3.31
CA GLY A 58 -10.01 -6.56 -1.96
C GLY A 58 -11.38 -6.00 -1.64
N ALA A 59 -11.46 -5.15 -0.61
CA ALA A 59 -12.72 -4.59 -0.14
C ALA A 59 -13.53 -3.83 -1.22
N MET A 60 -12.87 -3.32 -2.27
CA MET A 60 -13.57 -2.67 -3.38
C MET A 60 -14.42 -3.60 -4.24
N ASP A 61 -14.07 -4.88 -4.27
CA ASP A 61 -14.76 -5.90 -5.07
C ASP A 61 -15.94 -6.55 -4.36
N GLU A 62 -16.16 -6.21 -3.07
CA GLU A 62 -17.28 -6.64 -2.24
C GLU A 62 -18.59 -5.97 -2.65
N VAL A 63 -19.71 -6.50 -2.14
CA VAL A 63 -21.05 -5.91 -2.29
C VAL A 63 -21.60 -5.49 -0.92
N ASP A 64 -22.57 -4.58 -0.90
CA ASP A 64 -23.25 -4.18 0.32
C ASP A 64 -23.98 -5.39 0.91
N GLY A 65 -23.93 -5.56 2.23
CA GLY A 65 -24.43 -6.72 2.97
C GLY A 65 -23.40 -7.82 3.25
N THR A 66 -22.22 -7.75 2.56
CA THR A 66 -21.12 -8.70 2.79
C THR A 66 -19.77 -7.98 2.85
N SER A 67 -19.75 -6.72 3.34
CA SER A 67 -18.48 -6.02 3.50
C SER A 67 -17.61 -6.70 4.56
N GLY A 68 -16.30 -6.76 4.32
CA GLY A 68 -15.35 -7.49 5.14
C GLY A 68 -15.11 -8.94 4.71
N VAL A 69 -15.84 -9.43 3.68
CA VAL A 69 -15.67 -10.82 3.22
C VAL A 69 -14.29 -11.08 2.64
N ALA A 70 -13.64 -10.08 2.02
CA ALA A 70 -12.27 -10.23 1.52
C ALA A 70 -11.26 -10.42 2.65
N HIS A 71 -11.39 -9.66 3.74
CA HIS A 71 -10.57 -9.77 4.93
C HIS A 71 -10.85 -11.07 5.69
N LEU A 72 -12.12 -11.42 5.88
CA LEU A 72 -12.48 -12.71 6.50
C LEU A 72 -11.94 -13.89 5.67
N LEU A 73 -12.01 -13.83 4.34
CA LEU A 73 -11.44 -14.86 3.49
C LEU A 73 -9.92 -14.97 3.64
N GLU A 74 -9.20 -13.86 3.82
CA GLU A 74 -7.77 -13.90 4.17
C GLU A 74 -7.53 -14.80 5.38
N HIS A 75 -8.28 -14.65 6.48
CA HIS A 75 -8.23 -15.49 7.66
C HIS A 75 -8.58 -16.95 7.35
N MET A 76 -9.63 -17.16 6.55
CA MET A 76 -10.07 -18.51 6.17
C MET A 76 -9.04 -19.25 5.29
N MET A 77 -8.16 -18.55 4.59
CA MET A 77 -7.09 -19.17 3.82
C MET A 77 -6.07 -19.93 4.68
N PHE A 78 -6.03 -19.71 6.00
CA PHE A 78 -5.19 -20.44 6.95
C PHE A 78 -5.89 -21.63 7.61
N LYS A 79 -7.15 -21.92 7.25
CA LYS A 79 -7.96 -22.97 7.88
C LYS A 79 -7.80 -24.37 7.24
N GLY A 80 -6.96 -24.46 6.19
CA GLY A 80 -6.46 -25.74 5.68
C GLY A 80 -6.94 -26.10 4.28
N THR A 81 -6.48 -27.28 3.87
CA THR A 81 -6.80 -27.96 2.61
C THR A 81 -7.04 -29.44 2.90
N PRO A 82 -7.44 -30.29 1.94
CA PRO A 82 -7.51 -31.73 2.16
C PRO A 82 -6.21 -32.35 2.67
N GLY A 83 -5.04 -31.77 2.33
CA GLY A 83 -3.71 -32.25 2.70
C GLY A 83 -3.02 -31.49 3.86
N VAL A 84 -3.60 -30.38 4.32
CA VAL A 84 -2.99 -29.47 5.32
C VAL A 84 -4.05 -29.07 6.34
N LYS A 85 -3.89 -29.49 7.60
CA LYS A 85 -4.83 -29.15 8.67
C LYS A 85 -4.71 -27.68 9.10
N PRO A 86 -5.73 -27.09 9.76
CA PRO A 86 -5.64 -25.76 10.36
C PRO A 86 -4.37 -25.57 11.19
N GLY A 87 -3.63 -24.49 10.95
CA GLY A 87 -2.36 -24.17 11.62
C GLY A 87 -1.13 -24.96 11.12
N ASP A 88 -1.30 -26.01 10.30
CA ASP A 88 -0.16 -26.78 9.77
C ASP A 88 0.64 -25.99 8.74
N PHE A 89 0.00 -25.11 7.98
CA PHE A 89 0.68 -24.24 7.02
C PHE A 89 1.79 -23.44 7.73
N SER A 90 1.41 -22.69 8.75
CA SER A 90 2.34 -21.86 9.54
C SER A 90 3.44 -22.70 10.20
N ARG A 91 3.09 -23.87 10.76
CA ARG A 91 4.08 -24.79 11.36
C ARG A 91 5.08 -25.31 10.33
N ARG A 92 4.62 -25.67 9.13
CA ARG A 92 5.50 -26.15 8.05
C ARG A 92 6.43 -25.05 7.55
N VAL A 93 5.92 -23.82 7.34
CA VAL A 93 6.75 -22.67 6.94
C VAL A 93 7.79 -22.37 8.03
N ALA A 94 7.40 -22.35 9.31
CA ALA A 94 8.34 -22.15 10.41
C ALA A 94 9.40 -23.27 10.49
N ALA A 95 9.02 -24.53 10.28
CA ALA A 95 9.95 -25.66 10.24
C ALA A 95 10.97 -25.58 9.09
N LEU A 96 10.62 -24.87 7.99
CA LEU A 96 11.54 -24.56 6.90
C LEU A 96 12.44 -23.34 7.20
N GLY A 97 12.36 -22.76 8.42
CA GLY A 97 13.09 -21.55 8.79
C GLY A 97 12.47 -20.27 8.28
N GLY A 98 11.23 -20.32 7.82
CA GLY A 98 10.52 -19.19 7.22
C GLY A 98 9.63 -18.43 8.19
N ARG A 99 9.18 -17.27 7.70
CA ARG A 99 8.11 -16.45 8.31
C ARG A 99 7.03 -16.23 7.26
N GLU A 100 5.80 -16.16 7.69
CA GLU A 100 4.67 -15.94 6.80
C GLU A 100 3.70 -14.93 7.40
N ASN A 101 2.97 -14.24 6.54
CA ASN A 101 1.80 -13.43 6.90
C ASN A 101 0.93 -13.16 5.66
N ALA A 102 -0.19 -12.46 5.87
CA ALA A 102 -1.07 -11.99 4.82
C ALA A 102 -1.53 -10.56 5.10
N PHE A 103 -2.14 -9.94 4.13
CA PHE A 103 -2.74 -8.61 4.25
C PHE A 103 -3.85 -8.43 3.21
N THR A 104 -4.91 -7.76 3.62
CA THR A 104 -5.99 -7.32 2.75
C THR A 104 -6.06 -5.80 2.73
N SER A 105 -6.26 -5.24 1.54
CA SER A 105 -6.47 -3.81 1.33
C SER A 105 -7.80 -3.54 0.63
N LYS A 106 -8.03 -2.30 0.25
CA LYS A 106 -9.15 -1.96 -0.63
C LYS A 106 -9.01 -2.62 -2.01
N ASP A 107 -7.80 -2.78 -2.52
CA ASP A 107 -7.49 -3.12 -3.91
C ASP A 107 -7.06 -4.56 -4.15
N TYR A 108 -6.47 -5.20 -3.15
CA TYR A 108 -5.84 -6.52 -3.28
C TYR A 108 -5.76 -7.26 -1.95
N THR A 109 -5.55 -8.57 -2.05
CA THR A 109 -5.15 -9.45 -0.94
C THR A 109 -3.82 -10.09 -1.30
N GLY A 110 -2.89 -10.14 -0.36
CA GLY A 110 -1.55 -10.71 -0.55
C GLY A 110 -1.16 -11.66 0.56
N TYR A 111 -0.46 -12.72 0.20
CA TYR A 111 0.10 -13.73 1.10
C TYR A 111 1.58 -13.82 0.85
N TYR A 112 2.40 -13.91 1.89
CA TYR A 112 3.84 -13.98 1.68
C TYR A 112 4.55 -14.91 2.64
N GLN A 113 5.69 -15.42 2.18
CA GLN A 113 6.63 -16.17 2.96
C GLN A 113 8.05 -15.64 2.70
N GLN A 114 8.79 -15.41 3.77
CA GLN A 114 10.23 -15.11 3.74
C GLN A 114 10.97 -16.35 4.22
N ILE A 115 11.86 -16.87 3.40
CA ILE A 115 12.46 -18.20 3.57
C ILE A 115 13.92 -18.24 3.13
N PRO A 116 14.71 -19.24 3.58
CA PRO A 116 15.93 -19.61 2.88
C PRO A 116 15.63 -19.98 1.41
N ALA A 117 16.46 -19.54 0.47
CA ALA A 117 16.19 -19.69 -0.97
C ALA A 117 16.05 -21.16 -1.41
N ASP A 118 16.79 -22.07 -0.77
CA ASP A 118 16.73 -23.53 -1.03
C ASP A 118 15.40 -24.18 -0.60
N ARG A 119 14.54 -23.44 0.11
CA ARG A 119 13.20 -23.90 0.55
C ARG A 119 12.06 -23.42 -0.33
N LEU A 120 12.36 -22.64 -1.39
CA LEU A 120 11.33 -22.04 -2.24
C LEU A 120 10.38 -23.07 -2.83
N ALA A 121 10.87 -24.21 -3.32
CA ALA A 121 10.03 -25.24 -3.94
C ALA A 121 8.95 -25.80 -2.99
N GLN A 122 9.31 -26.04 -1.71
CA GLN A 122 8.37 -26.52 -0.71
C GLN A 122 7.29 -25.49 -0.38
N VAL A 123 7.67 -24.21 -0.31
CA VAL A 123 6.74 -23.13 -0.03
C VAL A 123 5.81 -22.89 -1.22
N MET A 124 6.33 -22.89 -2.45
CA MET A 124 5.49 -22.79 -3.66
C MET A 124 4.47 -23.94 -3.75
N GLN A 125 4.85 -25.15 -3.38
CA GLN A 125 3.93 -26.30 -3.33
C GLN A 125 2.82 -26.10 -2.30
N LEU A 126 3.18 -25.65 -1.07
CA LEU A 126 2.21 -25.39 0.00
C LEU A 126 1.24 -24.26 -0.37
N GLU A 127 1.75 -23.17 -0.96
CA GLU A 127 0.93 -22.05 -1.37
C GLU A 127 0.01 -22.38 -2.53
N ALA A 128 0.49 -23.14 -3.51
CA ALA A 128 -0.33 -23.60 -4.64
C ALA A 128 -1.48 -24.49 -4.17
N ASP A 129 -1.23 -25.40 -3.21
CA ASP A 129 -2.28 -26.21 -2.59
C ASP A 129 -3.28 -25.34 -1.83
N ARG A 130 -2.82 -24.36 -1.03
CA ARG A 130 -3.67 -23.41 -0.31
C ARG A 130 -4.54 -22.61 -1.27
N PHE A 131 -3.96 -22.08 -2.34
CA PHE A 131 -4.69 -21.28 -3.33
C PHE A 131 -5.76 -22.07 -4.06
N ALA A 132 -5.46 -23.34 -4.43
CA ALA A 132 -6.34 -24.15 -5.26
C ALA A 132 -7.39 -24.94 -4.48
N HIS A 133 -7.08 -25.36 -3.26
CA HIS A 133 -7.85 -26.36 -2.52
C HIS A 133 -8.26 -25.91 -1.12
N ASN A 134 -8.21 -24.61 -0.83
CA ASN A 134 -8.63 -24.12 0.48
C ASN A 134 -10.06 -24.53 0.81
N GLN A 135 -10.24 -25.04 2.01
CA GLN A 135 -11.56 -25.46 2.52
C GLN A 135 -11.64 -25.29 4.03
N TRP A 136 -12.85 -25.10 4.50
CA TRP A 136 -13.15 -24.97 5.94
C TRP A 136 -14.56 -25.48 6.25
N SER A 137 -14.78 -25.90 7.49
CA SER A 137 -16.11 -26.22 8.01
C SER A 137 -16.88 -24.94 8.39
N ASP A 138 -18.20 -25.04 8.50
CA ASP A 138 -19.01 -23.94 9.01
C ASP A 138 -18.67 -23.58 10.46
N GLU A 139 -18.21 -24.57 11.25
CA GLU A 139 -17.77 -24.33 12.62
C GLU A 139 -16.49 -23.47 12.67
N GLU A 140 -15.48 -23.79 11.84
CA GLU A 140 -14.26 -22.97 11.73
C GLU A 140 -14.56 -21.56 11.22
N PHE A 141 -15.46 -21.43 10.25
CA PHE A 141 -15.91 -20.12 9.77
C PHE A 141 -16.50 -19.29 10.90
N ARG A 142 -17.47 -19.85 11.69
CA ARG A 142 -18.09 -19.11 12.77
C ARG A 142 -17.11 -18.70 13.86
N LYS A 143 -16.14 -19.56 14.20
CA LYS A 143 -15.07 -19.21 15.15
C LYS A 143 -14.23 -18.04 14.62
N GLU A 144 -13.84 -18.09 13.36
CA GLU A 144 -12.99 -17.05 12.78
C GLU A 144 -13.72 -15.74 12.57
N LEU A 145 -15.01 -15.79 12.25
CA LEU A 145 -15.85 -14.61 12.15
C LEU A 145 -15.90 -13.84 13.51
N GLU A 146 -15.95 -14.55 14.65
CA GLU A 146 -15.86 -13.90 15.97
C GLU A 146 -14.48 -13.27 16.19
N VAL A 147 -13.40 -13.87 15.70
CA VAL A 147 -12.05 -13.28 15.74
C VAL A 147 -12.02 -11.97 14.94
N VAL A 148 -12.56 -11.96 13.70
CA VAL A 148 -12.63 -10.77 12.85
C VAL A 148 -13.51 -9.68 13.49
N LYS A 149 -14.62 -10.02 14.11
CA LYS A 149 -15.47 -9.06 14.85
C LYS A 149 -14.71 -8.43 16.02
N GLU A 150 -13.93 -9.23 16.77
CA GLU A 150 -13.14 -8.71 17.88
C GLU A 150 -11.97 -7.85 17.37
N GLU A 151 -11.34 -8.23 16.27
CA GLU A 151 -10.33 -7.40 15.61
C GLU A 151 -10.90 -6.05 15.16
N ARG A 152 -12.10 -6.04 14.57
CA ARG A 152 -12.80 -4.81 14.24
C ARG A 152 -13.03 -3.93 15.48
N ARG A 153 -13.46 -4.54 16.59
CA ARG A 153 -13.64 -3.80 17.85
C ARG A 153 -12.34 -3.15 18.31
N MET A 154 -11.25 -3.92 18.34
CA MET A 154 -9.94 -3.42 18.80
C MET A 154 -9.34 -2.36 17.86
N ARG A 155 -9.36 -2.61 16.55
CA ARG A 155 -8.70 -1.74 15.57
C ARG A 155 -9.51 -0.51 15.20
N THR A 156 -10.85 -0.62 15.20
CA THR A 156 -11.74 0.44 14.74
C THR A 156 -12.55 1.02 15.90
N GLU A 157 -13.37 0.22 16.60
CA GLU A 157 -14.35 0.76 17.56
C GLU A 157 -13.69 1.35 18.81
N ASP A 158 -12.57 0.78 19.25
CA ASP A 158 -11.81 1.28 20.39
C ASP A 158 -10.82 2.41 20.03
N ASN A 159 -10.69 2.72 18.73
CA ASN A 159 -9.78 3.76 18.24
C ASN A 159 -10.58 4.93 17.64
N PRO A 160 -10.63 6.10 18.30
CA PRO A 160 -11.41 7.23 17.83
C PRO A 160 -10.95 7.79 16.48
N HIS A 161 -9.65 7.72 16.17
CA HIS A 161 -9.11 8.13 14.88
C HIS A 161 -9.54 7.17 13.76
N ALA A 162 -9.47 5.85 13.99
CA ALA A 162 -9.91 4.86 13.01
C ALA A 162 -11.42 5.01 12.70
N ARG A 163 -12.24 5.26 13.71
CA ARG A 163 -13.67 5.55 13.55
C ARG A 163 -13.91 6.83 12.75
N LEU A 164 -13.14 7.89 13.03
CA LEU A 164 -13.21 9.14 12.26
C LEU A 164 -12.91 8.89 10.79
N PHE A 165 -11.82 8.16 10.47
CA PHE A 165 -11.44 7.86 9.09
C PHE A 165 -12.43 6.93 8.39
N GLU A 166 -13.02 5.98 9.09
CA GLU A 166 -14.11 5.14 8.57
C GLU A 166 -15.31 6.01 8.18
N ALA A 167 -15.78 6.87 9.08
CA ALA A 167 -16.89 7.79 8.83
C ALA A 167 -16.54 8.80 7.70
N MET A 168 -15.31 9.31 7.67
CA MET A 168 -14.82 10.21 6.63
C MET A 168 -14.84 9.55 5.25
N ASN A 169 -14.37 8.31 5.11
CA ASN A 169 -14.44 7.57 3.85
C ASN A 169 -15.88 7.38 3.39
N ALA A 170 -16.80 7.04 4.31
CA ALA A 170 -18.21 6.87 4.00
C ALA A 170 -18.89 8.15 3.50
N VAL A 171 -18.43 9.33 3.95
CA VAL A 171 -18.90 10.65 3.48
C VAL A 171 -18.19 11.10 2.21
N THR A 172 -16.88 10.81 2.07
CA THR A 172 -16.07 11.21 0.92
C THR A 172 -16.52 10.50 -0.35
N TYR A 173 -16.85 9.21 -0.29
CA TYR A 173 -17.25 8.41 -1.44
C TYR A 173 -18.75 8.11 -1.40
N GLN A 174 -19.47 8.63 -2.37
CA GLN A 174 -20.93 8.43 -2.47
C GLN A 174 -21.27 7.07 -3.09
N ALA A 175 -20.67 6.76 -4.23
CA ALA A 175 -20.95 5.55 -5.00
C ALA A 175 -19.79 4.55 -4.99
N HIS A 176 -18.54 5.04 -4.92
CA HIS A 176 -17.37 4.17 -5.02
C HIS A 176 -17.21 3.28 -3.79
N SER A 177 -16.80 2.04 -4.01
CA SER A 177 -16.65 1.02 -2.96
C SER A 177 -15.65 1.40 -1.85
N TYR A 178 -14.76 2.36 -2.07
CA TYR A 178 -13.81 2.85 -1.06
C TYR A 178 -14.47 3.48 0.16
N ARG A 179 -15.78 3.71 0.11
CA ARG A 179 -16.58 4.12 1.29
C ARG A 179 -16.63 3.06 2.39
N ARG A 180 -16.45 1.76 2.04
CA ARG A 180 -16.52 0.65 2.98
C ARG A 180 -15.17 0.41 3.69
N PRO A 181 -15.20 0.05 4.98
CA PRO A 181 -13.98 -0.36 5.68
C PRO A 181 -13.50 -1.74 5.17
N VAL A 182 -12.21 -1.95 5.17
CA VAL A 182 -11.61 -3.24 4.76
C VAL A 182 -12.04 -4.38 5.68
N VAL A 183 -12.13 -4.10 6.98
CA VAL A 183 -12.59 -5.10 7.97
C VAL A 183 -14.10 -5.38 7.89
N GLY A 184 -14.86 -4.58 7.13
CA GLY A 184 -16.32 -4.66 7.00
C GLY A 184 -17.09 -3.89 8.06
N TRP A 185 -18.36 -3.60 7.78
CA TRP A 185 -19.31 -3.07 8.78
C TRP A 185 -19.68 -4.17 9.77
N MET A 186 -19.87 -3.83 11.05
CA MET A 186 -20.27 -4.82 12.07
C MET A 186 -21.57 -5.53 11.70
N SER A 187 -22.57 -4.79 11.20
CA SER A 187 -23.86 -5.37 10.76
C SER A 187 -23.72 -6.41 9.65
N ASP A 188 -22.77 -6.19 8.72
CA ASP A 188 -22.51 -7.14 7.65
C ASP A 188 -21.78 -8.39 8.19
N LEU A 189 -20.81 -8.19 9.11
CA LEU A 189 -20.13 -9.29 9.79
C LEU A 189 -21.09 -10.13 10.66
N GLU A 190 -22.08 -9.50 11.32
CA GLU A 190 -23.08 -10.20 12.14
C GLU A 190 -24.03 -11.07 11.31
N SER A 191 -24.26 -10.71 10.05
CA SER A 191 -25.14 -11.44 9.13
C SER A 191 -24.42 -12.32 8.12
N MET A 192 -23.08 -12.33 8.12
CA MET A 192 -22.29 -13.05 7.12
C MET A 192 -22.33 -14.57 7.33
N GLU A 193 -22.63 -15.29 6.26
CA GLU A 193 -22.76 -16.74 6.26
C GLU A 193 -21.52 -17.42 5.60
N PRO A 194 -21.25 -18.71 5.93
CA PRO A 194 -20.12 -19.44 5.34
C PRO A 194 -20.10 -19.44 3.80
N ASP A 195 -21.28 -19.44 3.18
CA ASP A 195 -21.40 -19.48 1.73
C ASP A 195 -21.08 -18.15 1.05
N ASP A 196 -21.15 -17.02 1.76
CA ASP A 196 -20.69 -15.73 1.24
C ASP A 196 -19.17 -15.77 0.97
N ALA A 197 -18.41 -16.25 1.95
CA ALA A 197 -16.95 -16.39 1.80
C ALA A 197 -16.57 -17.45 0.75
N ARG A 198 -17.29 -18.59 0.69
CA ARG A 198 -17.08 -19.63 -0.34
C ARG A 198 -17.39 -19.10 -1.74
N ALA A 199 -18.46 -18.33 -1.90
CA ALA A 199 -18.83 -17.70 -3.17
C ALA A 199 -17.78 -16.68 -3.61
N PHE A 200 -17.26 -15.87 -2.67
CA PHE A 200 -16.22 -14.90 -2.93
C PHE A 200 -14.91 -15.57 -3.33
N TYR A 201 -14.48 -16.64 -2.62
CA TYR A 201 -13.33 -17.46 -2.96
C TYR A 201 -13.44 -18.04 -4.36
N ARG A 202 -14.50 -18.79 -4.67
CA ARG A 202 -14.71 -19.39 -5.99
C ARG A 202 -14.72 -18.37 -7.14
N ARG A 203 -15.20 -17.15 -6.86
CA ARG A 203 -15.30 -16.10 -7.88
C ARG A 203 -13.95 -15.45 -8.18
N TRP A 204 -13.14 -15.21 -7.19
CA TRP A 204 -11.99 -14.29 -7.30
C TRP A 204 -10.62 -14.97 -7.19
N TYR A 205 -10.53 -16.13 -6.51
CA TYR A 205 -9.28 -16.86 -6.33
C TYR A 205 -9.07 -17.82 -7.50
N ILE A 206 -8.84 -17.24 -8.66
CA ILE A 206 -8.62 -17.94 -9.93
C ILE A 206 -7.29 -17.52 -10.54
N PRO A 207 -6.60 -18.39 -11.32
CA PRO A 207 -5.29 -18.08 -11.89
C PRO A 207 -5.22 -16.75 -12.64
N ALA A 208 -6.19 -16.44 -13.50
CA ALA A 208 -6.23 -15.18 -14.26
C ALA A 208 -6.34 -13.90 -13.40
N ASN A 209 -6.70 -14.02 -12.12
CA ASN A 209 -6.80 -12.91 -11.15
C ASN A 209 -5.66 -12.90 -10.14
N ALA A 210 -4.65 -13.76 -10.32
CA ALA A 210 -3.58 -13.94 -9.36
C ALA A 210 -2.19 -13.78 -10.00
N ALA A 211 -1.23 -13.36 -9.18
CA ALA A 211 0.17 -13.34 -9.54
C ALA A 211 1.03 -13.93 -8.42
N VAL A 212 2.03 -14.72 -8.81
CA VAL A 212 3.12 -15.12 -7.95
C VAL A 212 4.28 -14.16 -8.18
N VAL A 213 4.80 -13.58 -7.11
CA VAL A 213 6.01 -12.73 -7.15
C VAL A 213 7.07 -13.41 -6.32
N VAL A 214 8.25 -13.63 -6.90
CA VAL A 214 9.40 -14.19 -6.22
C VAL A 214 10.58 -13.23 -6.35
N ALA A 215 11.18 -12.85 -5.23
CA ALA A 215 12.40 -12.06 -5.22
C ALA A 215 13.46 -12.71 -4.31
N GLY A 216 14.73 -12.55 -4.62
CA GLY A 216 15.84 -13.07 -3.82
C GLY A 216 16.85 -13.90 -4.59
N ASP A 217 17.54 -14.79 -3.87
CA ASP A 217 18.61 -15.65 -4.43
C ASP A 217 18.00 -16.80 -5.25
N VAL A 218 17.51 -16.47 -6.42
CA VAL A 218 16.77 -17.36 -7.30
C VAL A 218 17.13 -17.21 -8.78
N ASP A 219 17.05 -18.29 -9.52
CA ASP A 219 17.15 -18.28 -11.00
C ASP A 219 15.74 -18.20 -11.60
N PRO A 220 15.44 -17.20 -12.46
CA PRO A 220 14.10 -17.03 -13.03
C PRO A 220 13.56 -18.22 -13.80
N LYS A 221 14.42 -18.95 -14.52
CA LYS A 221 13.99 -20.12 -15.30
C LYS A 221 13.66 -21.30 -14.39
N ALA A 222 14.44 -21.48 -13.32
CA ALA A 222 14.14 -22.48 -12.31
C ALA A 222 12.83 -22.16 -11.57
N VAL A 223 12.60 -20.90 -11.20
CA VAL A 223 11.33 -20.45 -10.59
C VAL A 223 10.17 -20.65 -11.55
N PHE A 224 10.33 -20.35 -12.83
CA PHE A 224 9.29 -20.59 -13.83
C PHE A 224 8.95 -22.10 -13.95
N ALA A 225 9.94 -22.97 -13.94
CA ALA A 225 9.71 -24.42 -13.96
C ALA A 225 8.93 -24.89 -12.70
N LEU A 226 9.27 -24.38 -11.51
CA LEU A 226 8.54 -24.65 -10.28
C LEU A 226 7.10 -24.11 -10.36
N ALA A 227 6.92 -22.91 -10.88
CA ALA A 227 5.60 -22.31 -11.03
C ALA A 227 4.72 -23.13 -12.01
N GLN A 228 5.27 -23.58 -13.12
CA GLN A 228 4.58 -24.47 -14.04
C GLN A 228 4.21 -25.81 -13.39
N GLN A 229 5.08 -26.34 -12.55
CA GLN A 229 4.83 -27.60 -11.85
C GLN A 229 3.71 -27.49 -10.81
N TYR A 230 3.70 -26.43 -9.98
CA TYR A 230 2.81 -26.32 -8.83
C TYR A 230 1.54 -25.51 -9.11
N TYR A 231 1.65 -24.38 -9.83
CA TYR A 231 0.51 -23.52 -10.14
C TYR A 231 -0.10 -23.82 -11.52
N GLY A 232 0.69 -24.32 -12.47
CA GLY A 232 0.23 -24.62 -13.83
C GLY A 232 -0.95 -25.58 -13.91
N PRO A 233 -1.03 -26.65 -13.06
CA PRO A 233 -2.17 -27.58 -13.04
C PRO A 233 -3.48 -27.00 -12.51
N ILE A 234 -3.46 -25.85 -11.84
CA ILE A 234 -4.68 -25.24 -11.30
C ILE A 234 -5.59 -24.84 -12.46
N ALA A 235 -6.85 -25.24 -12.37
CA ALA A 235 -7.82 -25.07 -13.45
C ALA A 235 -7.95 -23.59 -13.85
N ALA A 236 -7.83 -23.32 -15.14
CA ALA A 236 -8.09 -21.98 -15.70
C ALA A 236 -9.58 -21.62 -15.55
N ALA A 237 -9.84 -20.37 -15.21
CA ALA A 237 -11.18 -19.82 -15.18
C ALA A 237 -11.18 -18.39 -15.75
N PRO A 238 -12.25 -17.99 -16.48
CA PRO A 238 -12.34 -16.63 -17.01
C PRO A 238 -12.46 -15.62 -15.90
N LEU A 239 -11.79 -14.46 -16.05
CA LEU A 239 -11.90 -13.37 -15.10
C LEU A 239 -13.33 -12.83 -15.07
N PRO A 240 -14.00 -12.81 -13.91
CA PRO A 240 -15.35 -12.27 -13.82
C PRO A 240 -15.38 -10.79 -14.21
N PRO A 241 -16.39 -10.33 -14.97
CA PRO A 241 -16.51 -8.93 -15.31
C PRO A 241 -16.74 -8.09 -14.05
N ARG A 242 -15.99 -7.01 -13.91
CA ARG A 242 -16.20 -5.99 -12.90
C ARG A 242 -17.10 -4.89 -13.46
N LYS A 243 -18.21 -4.62 -12.80
CA LYS A 243 -19.05 -3.47 -13.16
C LYS A 243 -18.39 -2.20 -12.60
N PRO A 244 -18.12 -1.18 -13.43
CA PRO A 244 -17.57 0.08 -12.96
C PRO A 244 -18.49 0.72 -11.94
N ARG A 245 -17.92 1.20 -10.83
CA ARG A 245 -18.60 2.05 -9.85
C ARG A 245 -17.91 3.40 -9.86
N LEU A 246 -18.38 4.26 -10.76
CA LEU A 246 -17.82 5.59 -10.90
C LEU A 246 -18.28 6.46 -9.73
N GLU A 247 -17.35 7.13 -9.10
CA GLU A 247 -17.65 8.15 -8.11
C GLU A 247 -18.15 9.41 -8.84
N PRO A 248 -19.35 9.92 -8.48
CA PRO A 248 -19.84 11.16 -9.07
C PRO A 248 -18.99 12.35 -8.64
N SER A 249 -18.97 13.40 -9.47
CA SER A 249 -18.32 14.67 -9.12
C SER A 249 -18.94 15.22 -7.84
N GLN A 250 -18.12 15.78 -6.99
CA GLN A 250 -18.55 16.48 -5.80
C GLN A 250 -18.71 17.95 -6.13
N ASN A 251 -19.87 18.55 -5.79
CA ASN A 251 -20.17 19.94 -6.05
C ASN A 251 -20.43 20.66 -4.72
N GLY A 252 -19.39 20.80 -3.91
CA GLY A 252 -19.44 21.51 -2.64
C GLY A 252 -18.81 20.76 -1.47
N LEU A 253 -18.46 21.54 -0.45
CA LEU A 253 -17.84 21.07 0.78
C LEU A 253 -18.74 20.06 1.52
N ARG A 254 -18.16 18.92 1.87
CA ARG A 254 -18.74 17.96 2.84
C ARG A 254 -18.08 18.14 4.19
N ARG A 255 -18.86 18.17 5.27
CA ARG A 255 -18.34 18.35 6.63
C ARG A 255 -18.93 17.31 7.57
N LEU A 256 -18.05 16.69 8.38
CA LEU A 256 -18.42 15.69 9.38
C LEU A 256 -17.83 16.08 10.73
N GLU A 257 -18.68 16.13 11.77
CA GLU A 257 -18.23 16.16 13.15
C GLU A 257 -18.46 14.77 13.77
N PHE A 258 -17.41 14.20 14.33
CA PHE A 258 -17.41 12.87 14.93
C PHE A 258 -17.09 12.95 16.42
N LYS A 259 -18.07 12.63 17.28
CA LYS A 259 -17.90 12.65 18.73
C LYS A 259 -17.45 11.27 19.22
N ALA A 260 -16.30 11.23 19.91
CA ALA A 260 -15.79 9.99 20.51
C ALA A 260 -14.91 10.31 21.73
N PRO A 261 -14.78 9.37 22.69
CA PRO A 261 -13.81 9.51 23.77
C PRO A 261 -12.40 9.65 23.23
N ALA A 262 -11.76 10.78 23.48
CA ALA A 262 -10.41 11.10 23.01
C ALA A 262 -9.79 12.19 23.89
N GLU A 263 -8.46 12.22 23.94
CA GLU A 263 -7.72 13.24 24.70
C GLU A 263 -7.68 14.57 23.95
N GLN A 264 -7.55 14.53 22.63
CA GLN A 264 -7.38 15.71 21.79
C GLN A 264 -8.33 15.68 20.59
N ALA A 265 -8.66 16.88 20.10
CA ALA A 265 -9.32 17.05 18.83
C ALA A 265 -8.38 16.64 17.68
N TYR A 266 -8.95 16.30 16.56
CA TYR A 266 -8.23 15.98 15.32
C TYR A 266 -9.02 16.50 14.14
N VAL A 267 -8.35 17.03 13.14
CA VAL A 267 -8.99 17.42 11.87
C VAL A 267 -8.30 16.76 10.71
N ALA A 268 -9.09 16.25 9.77
CA ALA A 268 -8.63 15.68 8.51
C ALA A 268 -9.39 16.30 7.34
N LEU A 269 -8.67 16.65 6.30
CA LEU A 269 -9.17 17.22 5.06
C LEU A 269 -8.83 16.25 3.93
N ALA A 270 -9.82 15.74 3.17
CA ALA A 270 -9.60 14.91 2.00
C ALA A 270 -10.07 15.67 0.75
N PHE A 271 -9.14 15.90 -0.16
CA PHE A 271 -9.41 16.47 -1.48
C PHE A 271 -9.39 15.35 -2.52
N LYS A 272 -10.44 15.18 -3.30
CA LYS A 272 -10.44 14.25 -4.44
C LYS A 272 -9.55 14.82 -5.52
N VAL A 273 -8.56 14.05 -5.93
CA VAL A 273 -7.51 14.48 -6.87
C VAL A 273 -7.22 13.38 -7.89
N PRO A 274 -6.56 13.69 -9.04
CA PRO A 274 -6.08 12.67 -9.97
C PRO A 274 -5.12 11.69 -9.32
N GLY A 275 -5.09 10.44 -9.82
CA GLY A 275 -4.10 9.42 -9.48
C GLY A 275 -3.40 8.92 -10.73
N ILE A 276 -2.28 8.22 -10.55
CA ILE A 276 -1.54 7.57 -11.62
C ILE A 276 -2.24 6.26 -11.99
N ARG A 277 -2.72 6.17 -13.24
CA ARG A 277 -3.40 5.00 -13.78
C ARG A 277 -3.06 4.84 -15.25
N SER A 278 -2.96 3.59 -15.70
CA SER A 278 -2.95 3.32 -17.14
C SER A 278 -4.32 3.66 -17.75
N ASP A 279 -4.33 4.37 -18.87
CA ASP A 279 -5.54 4.57 -19.64
C ASP A 279 -6.08 3.22 -20.12
N PRO A 280 -7.33 2.87 -19.82
CA PRO A 280 -7.87 1.54 -20.15
C PRO A 280 -8.03 1.30 -21.65
N THR A 281 -8.02 2.36 -22.46
CA THR A 281 -8.24 2.29 -23.92
C THR A 281 -6.92 2.25 -24.67
N SER A 282 -5.98 3.11 -24.33
CA SER A 282 -4.69 3.26 -25.01
C SER A 282 -3.54 2.52 -24.31
N GLY A 283 -3.72 2.18 -23.04
CA GLY A 283 -2.63 1.67 -22.19
C GLY A 283 -1.61 2.75 -21.79
N ALA A 284 -1.83 4.02 -22.19
CA ALA A 284 -0.95 5.12 -21.84
C ALA A 284 -0.96 5.36 -20.32
N LEU A 285 0.23 5.56 -19.76
CA LEU A 285 0.40 5.79 -18.32
C LEU A 285 0.69 7.27 -18.02
N TRP A 286 1.38 7.96 -18.89
CA TRP A 286 1.93 9.29 -18.64
C TRP A 286 1.17 10.38 -19.43
N ASP A 287 -0.14 10.48 -19.18
CA ASP A 287 -1.04 11.49 -19.75
C ASP A 287 -1.15 12.77 -18.89
N GLY A 288 -2.00 13.71 -19.27
CA GLY A 288 -2.21 14.97 -18.56
C GLY A 288 -2.63 14.79 -17.08
N PRO A 289 -3.64 13.99 -16.75
CA PRO A 289 -4.02 13.72 -15.36
C PRO A 289 -2.89 13.09 -14.54
N THR A 290 -2.09 12.21 -15.13
CA THR A 290 -0.93 11.61 -14.49
C THR A 290 0.19 12.62 -14.23
N GLN A 291 0.37 13.61 -15.12
CA GLN A 291 1.31 14.72 -14.89
C GLN A 291 0.90 15.56 -13.66
N ASP A 292 -0.39 15.82 -13.48
CA ASP A 292 -0.88 16.47 -12.26
C ASP A 292 -0.66 15.61 -11.02
N ALA A 293 -0.83 14.29 -11.11
CA ALA A 293 -0.55 13.37 -10.03
C ALA A 293 0.94 13.37 -9.62
N LEU A 294 1.88 13.46 -10.56
CA LEU A 294 3.30 13.66 -10.26
C LEU A 294 3.54 14.95 -9.48
N SER A 295 2.93 16.04 -9.92
CA SER A 295 3.05 17.35 -9.26
C SER A 295 2.43 17.37 -7.87
N LEU A 296 1.31 16.66 -7.66
CA LEU A 296 0.69 16.44 -6.34
C LEU A 296 1.57 15.59 -5.43
N THR A 297 2.29 14.61 -5.98
CA THR A 297 3.28 13.83 -5.22
C THR A 297 4.40 14.73 -4.69
N VAL A 298 4.94 15.62 -5.55
CA VAL A 298 5.92 16.63 -5.12
C VAL A 298 5.34 17.56 -4.07
N LEU A 299 4.12 18.05 -4.27
CA LEU A 299 3.44 18.94 -3.31
C LEU A 299 3.32 18.31 -1.93
N ALA A 300 2.90 17.03 -1.86
CA ALA A 300 2.80 16.32 -0.58
C ALA A 300 4.15 16.26 0.15
N ALA A 301 5.23 15.98 -0.57
CA ALA A 301 6.55 15.92 0.02
C ALA A 301 7.13 17.31 0.41
N VAL A 302 6.80 18.36 -0.32
CA VAL A 302 7.15 19.74 0.06
C VAL A 302 6.43 20.17 1.33
N LEU A 303 5.17 19.72 1.48
CA LEU A 303 4.37 20.03 2.67
C LEU A 303 4.83 19.24 3.90
N ASP A 304 5.10 17.93 3.77
CA ASP A 304 5.35 17.02 4.91
C ASP A 304 6.30 15.85 4.59
N GLY A 305 7.17 15.96 3.62
CA GLY A 305 8.04 14.84 3.22
C GLY A 305 9.32 14.70 4.03
N TYR A 306 9.66 15.60 4.94
CA TYR A 306 10.90 15.62 5.71
C TYR A 306 10.78 16.48 6.95
N GLU A 307 11.66 16.25 7.92
CA GLU A 307 11.76 17.07 9.12
C GLU A 307 12.06 18.54 8.78
N GLY A 308 11.26 19.46 9.29
CA GLY A 308 11.30 20.86 8.92
C GLY A 308 10.70 21.16 7.53
N ALA A 309 9.79 20.32 7.01
CA ALA A 309 8.96 20.62 5.86
C ALA A 309 8.01 21.81 6.12
N ARG A 310 7.25 22.25 5.13
CA ARG A 310 6.45 23.50 5.27
C ARG A 310 5.45 23.43 6.40
N LEU A 311 4.70 22.35 6.54
CA LEU A 311 3.70 22.21 7.62
C LEU A 311 4.36 22.22 8.99
N ASP A 312 5.51 21.56 9.13
CA ASP A 312 6.24 21.53 10.39
C ASP A 312 6.70 22.94 10.79
N ARG A 313 7.40 23.65 9.88
CA ARG A 313 7.86 25.02 10.12
C ARG A 313 6.75 26.03 10.40
N ALA A 314 5.61 25.87 9.75
CA ALA A 314 4.52 26.86 9.85
C ALA A 314 3.57 26.58 11.01
N LEU A 315 3.29 25.32 11.34
CA LEU A 315 2.23 24.95 12.26
C LEU A 315 2.72 24.38 13.59
N THR A 316 3.87 23.67 13.61
CA THR A 316 4.29 22.90 14.79
C THR A 316 5.51 23.46 15.51
N GLN A 317 6.44 24.11 14.78
CA GLN A 317 7.68 24.65 15.36
C GLN A 317 7.55 26.05 16.00
N PRO A 318 6.67 26.98 15.56
CA PRO A 318 6.57 28.31 16.18
C PRO A 318 6.22 28.22 17.66
N GLN A 319 6.67 29.22 18.45
CA GLN A 319 6.38 29.28 19.89
C GLN A 319 4.87 29.37 20.17
N ASP A 320 4.13 30.07 19.32
CA ASP A 320 2.66 30.17 19.31
C ASP A 320 1.99 29.19 18.33
N ARG A 321 2.57 28.01 18.17
CA ARG A 321 2.16 27.00 17.22
C ARG A 321 0.65 26.74 17.22
N VAL A 322 0.13 26.49 16.04
CA VAL A 322 -1.31 26.20 15.85
C VAL A 322 -1.61 24.73 16.07
N ALA A 323 -0.66 23.84 15.79
CA ALA A 323 -0.81 22.41 15.87
C ALA A 323 0.32 21.75 16.68
N ASP A 324 0.02 20.69 17.39
CA ASP A 324 1.03 19.79 17.97
C ASP A 324 1.56 18.78 16.95
N ASN A 325 0.74 18.48 15.94
CA ASN A 325 1.08 17.67 14.77
C ASN A 325 0.34 18.18 13.55
N ALA A 326 0.99 18.17 12.41
CA ALA A 326 0.41 18.45 11.10
C ALA A 326 1.02 17.54 10.06
N GLY A 327 0.22 17.09 9.07
CA GLY A 327 0.70 16.16 8.07
C GLY A 327 -0.02 16.30 6.72
N ALA A 328 0.67 15.85 5.66
CA ALA A 328 0.15 15.73 4.31
C ALA A 328 0.43 14.32 3.76
N HIS A 329 -0.56 13.70 3.16
CA HIS A 329 -0.42 12.38 2.56
C HIS A 329 -1.11 12.30 1.21
N TYR A 330 -0.42 11.74 0.23
CA TYR A 330 -0.97 11.47 -1.09
C TYR A 330 -0.47 10.12 -1.62
N GLY A 331 -1.39 9.15 -1.72
CA GLY A 331 -1.13 7.86 -2.39
C GLY A 331 -1.51 7.97 -3.86
N ALA A 332 -0.51 8.18 -4.73
CA ALA A 332 -0.75 8.43 -6.15
C ALA A 332 -1.36 7.25 -6.91
N THR A 333 -1.13 6.02 -6.44
CA THR A 333 -1.52 4.79 -7.16
C THR A 333 -2.60 4.02 -6.42
N ALA A 334 -3.69 3.68 -7.11
CA ALA A 334 -4.77 2.84 -6.60
C ALA A 334 -5.62 2.30 -7.75
N ARG A 335 -6.43 1.25 -7.52
CA ARG A 335 -7.44 0.80 -8.48
C ARG A 335 -8.66 1.73 -8.54
N GLY A 336 -8.95 2.43 -7.44
CA GLY A 336 -10.05 3.37 -7.29
C GLY A 336 -9.61 4.84 -7.23
N PRO A 337 -10.55 5.79 -6.96
CA PRO A 337 -10.23 7.21 -6.81
C PRO A 337 -9.31 7.46 -5.62
N VAL A 338 -8.43 8.42 -5.75
CA VAL A 338 -7.48 8.80 -4.70
C VAL A 338 -7.83 10.16 -4.09
N THR A 339 -7.32 10.40 -2.90
CA THR A 339 -7.45 11.69 -2.21
C THR A 339 -6.08 12.20 -1.77
N PHE A 340 -5.94 13.52 -1.77
CA PHE A 340 -4.87 14.21 -1.07
C PHE A 340 -5.37 14.55 0.33
N MET A 341 -4.66 14.11 1.35
CA MET A 341 -5.04 14.27 2.75
C MET A 341 -4.17 15.32 3.42
N LEU A 342 -4.79 16.24 4.14
CA LEU A 342 -4.14 17.08 5.15
C LEU A 342 -4.75 16.74 6.50
N SER A 343 -3.95 16.78 7.56
CA SER A 343 -4.46 16.51 8.90
C SER A 343 -3.65 17.23 9.98
N GLY A 344 -4.24 17.35 11.16
CA GLY A 344 -3.52 17.91 12.29
C GLY A 344 -4.23 17.77 13.63
N VAL A 345 -3.43 17.88 14.70
CA VAL A 345 -3.85 17.91 16.08
C VAL A 345 -3.70 19.36 16.58
N PRO A 346 -4.75 20.00 17.08
CA PRO A 346 -4.64 21.36 17.60
C PRO A 346 -3.68 21.44 18.79
N ALA A 347 -2.85 22.47 18.84
CA ALA A 347 -2.07 22.81 20.01
C ALA A 347 -2.95 23.30 21.17
N GLN A 348 -2.39 23.34 22.37
CA GLN A 348 -3.12 23.81 23.56
C GLN A 348 -3.72 25.20 23.33
N GLY A 349 -5.02 25.36 23.58
CA GLY A 349 -5.74 26.62 23.40
C GLY A 349 -6.12 26.95 21.95
N LYS A 350 -5.83 26.07 21.00
CA LYS A 350 -6.23 26.17 19.59
C LYS A 350 -7.40 25.22 19.28
N SER A 351 -8.15 25.53 18.25
CA SER A 351 -9.28 24.74 17.79
C SER A 351 -8.95 23.92 16.53
N ALA A 352 -9.75 22.91 16.23
CA ALA A 352 -9.68 22.18 14.96
C ALA A 352 -9.88 23.10 13.74
N ALA A 353 -10.70 24.17 13.90
CA ALA A 353 -10.91 25.16 12.85
C ALA A 353 -9.65 26.02 12.60
N ASP A 354 -8.88 26.34 13.63
CA ASP A 354 -7.61 27.06 13.49
C ASP A 354 -6.60 26.20 12.69
N VAL A 355 -6.53 24.90 13.00
CA VAL A 355 -5.66 23.96 12.27
C VAL A 355 -6.13 23.77 10.82
N GLU A 356 -7.44 23.61 10.58
CA GLU A 356 -7.99 23.56 9.22
C GLU A 356 -7.60 24.80 8.41
N ALA A 357 -7.78 25.99 9.00
CA ALA A 357 -7.44 27.26 8.34
C ALA A 357 -5.94 27.34 8.03
N ALA A 358 -5.08 26.94 8.97
CA ALA A 358 -3.63 26.96 8.79
C ALA A 358 -3.14 25.97 7.73
N LEU A 359 -3.67 24.73 7.71
CA LEU A 359 -3.36 23.73 6.68
C LEU A 359 -3.72 24.22 5.29
N ARG A 360 -4.91 24.80 5.14
CA ARG A 360 -5.36 25.37 3.86
C ARG A 360 -4.53 26.59 3.45
N ALA A 361 -4.14 27.44 4.39
CA ALA A 361 -3.31 28.60 4.14
C ALA A 361 -1.92 28.20 3.59
N GLU A 362 -1.34 27.10 4.05
CA GLU A 362 -0.05 26.61 3.51
C GLU A 362 -0.17 26.16 2.05
N VAL A 363 -1.25 25.44 1.69
CA VAL A 363 -1.49 25.09 0.29
C VAL A 363 -1.74 26.34 -0.57
N GLN A 364 -2.50 27.31 -0.04
CA GLN A 364 -2.74 28.57 -0.73
C GLN A 364 -1.45 29.38 -0.94
N ARG A 365 -0.51 29.35 0.02
CA ARG A 365 0.82 29.98 -0.17
C ARG A 365 1.59 29.29 -1.30
N VAL A 366 1.53 27.95 -1.41
CA VAL A 366 2.12 27.28 -2.57
C VAL A 366 1.42 27.71 -3.87
N ALA A 367 0.11 27.84 -3.88
CA ALA A 367 -0.64 28.28 -5.06
C ALA A 367 -0.30 29.73 -5.47
N ALA A 368 -0.08 30.63 -4.50
CA ALA A 368 0.25 32.03 -4.74
C ALA A 368 1.72 32.23 -5.12
N ASP A 369 2.63 31.68 -4.32
CA ASP A 369 4.06 32.01 -4.33
C ASP A 369 4.91 30.90 -5.00
N GLY A 370 4.33 29.71 -5.22
CA GLY A 370 5.04 28.52 -5.72
C GLY A 370 5.93 27.86 -4.68
N ILE A 371 6.86 27.04 -5.19
CA ILE A 371 7.94 26.42 -4.40
C ILE A 371 9.28 26.89 -4.95
N SER A 372 10.30 26.94 -4.08
CA SER A 372 11.66 27.25 -4.54
C SER A 372 12.31 26.06 -5.25
N PRO A 373 13.29 26.31 -6.15
CA PRO A 373 14.09 25.24 -6.74
C PRO A 373 14.80 24.37 -5.70
N ALA A 374 15.24 24.97 -4.59
CA ALA A 374 15.91 24.24 -3.50
C ALA A 374 14.96 23.28 -2.74
N GLU A 375 13.69 23.63 -2.58
CA GLU A 375 12.69 22.73 -2.01
C GLU A 375 12.44 21.53 -2.93
N LEU A 376 12.29 21.80 -4.24
CA LEU A 376 12.11 20.74 -5.23
C LEU A 376 13.31 19.78 -5.24
N GLU A 377 14.53 20.33 -5.35
CA GLU A 377 15.76 19.55 -5.35
C GLU A 377 15.89 18.67 -4.09
N ARG A 378 15.57 19.21 -2.91
CA ARG A 378 15.59 18.45 -1.66
C ARG A 378 14.65 17.26 -1.69
N VAL A 379 13.41 17.45 -2.14
CA VAL A 379 12.41 16.38 -2.26
C VAL A 379 12.88 15.30 -3.23
N ILE A 380 13.40 15.69 -4.41
CA ILE A 380 13.90 14.74 -5.41
C ILE A 380 15.09 13.94 -4.86
N ASN A 381 16.01 14.59 -4.15
CA ASN A 381 17.16 13.93 -3.53
C ASN A 381 16.73 12.93 -2.47
N GLN A 382 15.74 13.26 -1.64
CA GLN A 382 15.22 12.34 -0.62
C GLN A 382 14.53 11.13 -1.24
N TRP A 383 13.73 11.30 -2.29
CA TRP A 383 13.13 10.17 -3.00
C TRP A 383 14.18 9.29 -3.68
N SER A 384 15.20 9.91 -4.29
CA SER A 384 16.29 9.16 -4.89
C SER A 384 17.02 8.29 -3.85
N ALA A 385 17.30 8.85 -2.67
CA ALA A 385 17.87 8.10 -1.56
C ALA A 385 16.94 7.00 -1.04
N SER A 386 15.65 7.32 -0.83
CA SER A 386 14.64 6.36 -0.38
C SER A 386 14.47 5.20 -1.35
N ALA A 387 14.48 5.46 -2.67
CA ALA A 387 14.40 4.42 -3.69
C ALA A 387 15.57 3.43 -3.60
N VAL A 388 16.79 3.94 -3.33
CA VAL A 388 17.97 3.07 -3.10
C VAL A 388 17.78 2.21 -1.86
N TYR A 389 17.35 2.79 -0.72
CA TYR A 389 17.12 2.04 0.51
C TYR A 389 16.00 1.00 0.38
N GLN A 390 14.94 1.30 -0.38
CA GLN A 390 13.86 0.33 -0.63
C GLN A 390 14.37 -0.91 -1.37
N GLN A 391 15.37 -0.76 -2.22
CA GLN A 391 15.97 -1.88 -2.95
C GLN A 391 16.85 -2.79 -2.09
N ASP A 392 17.22 -2.37 -0.88
CA ASP A 392 17.96 -3.22 0.05
C ASP A 392 17.13 -4.35 0.63
N SER A 393 15.82 -4.19 0.66
CA SER A 393 14.90 -5.21 1.18
C SER A 393 14.28 -6.04 0.05
N VAL A 394 14.64 -7.31 -0.03
CA VAL A 394 14.01 -8.28 -0.96
C VAL A 394 12.48 -8.34 -0.75
N PHE A 395 12.02 -8.19 0.49
CA PHE A 395 10.58 -8.11 0.79
C PHE A 395 9.93 -6.88 0.14
N ASN A 396 10.54 -5.70 0.28
CA ASN A 396 10.01 -4.49 -0.33
C ASN A 396 10.01 -4.58 -1.86
N GLN A 397 11.04 -5.16 -2.45
CA GLN A 397 11.11 -5.40 -3.90
C GLN A 397 9.93 -6.27 -4.37
N ALA A 398 9.68 -7.41 -3.71
CA ALA A 398 8.56 -8.29 -4.05
C ALA A 398 7.20 -7.61 -3.84
N ARG A 399 7.04 -6.85 -2.74
CA ARG A 399 5.82 -6.12 -2.41
C ARG A 399 5.50 -5.05 -3.45
N THR A 400 6.48 -4.26 -3.85
CA THR A 400 6.36 -3.23 -4.89
C THR A 400 5.89 -3.82 -6.22
N LEU A 401 6.54 -4.89 -6.69
CA LEU A 401 6.15 -5.58 -7.93
C LEU A 401 4.72 -6.11 -7.87
N GLY A 402 4.31 -6.69 -6.75
CA GLY A 402 2.95 -7.18 -6.56
C GLY A 402 1.92 -6.05 -6.51
N THR A 403 2.21 -4.95 -5.83
CA THR A 403 1.35 -3.77 -5.79
C THR A 403 1.19 -3.16 -7.18
N ASN A 404 2.28 -2.99 -7.93
CA ASN A 404 2.25 -2.48 -9.30
C ASN A 404 1.40 -3.40 -10.21
N TRP A 405 1.59 -4.72 -10.11
CA TRP A 405 0.77 -5.65 -10.87
C TRP A 405 -0.73 -5.54 -10.52
N THR A 406 -1.08 -5.41 -9.22
CA THR A 406 -2.50 -5.33 -8.81
C THR A 406 -3.17 -4.05 -9.29
N THR A 407 -2.45 -2.94 -9.37
CA THR A 407 -2.94 -1.66 -9.88
C THR A 407 -2.86 -1.52 -11.41
N GLY A 408 -2.29 -2.52 -12.09
CA GLY A 408 -2.16 -2.51 -13.55
C GLY A 408 -0.98 -1.68 -14.07
N LEU A 409 -0.01 -1.41 -13.21
CA LEU A 409 1.21 -0.69 -13.53
C LEU A 409 2.32 -1.64 -14.04
N PRO A 410 3.27 -1.16 -14.83
CA PRO A 410 4.38 -1.96 -15.33
C PRO A 410 5.36 -2.34 -14.18
N THR A 411 6.19 -3.36 -14.42
CA THR A 411 7.14 -3.86 -13.42
C THR A 411 8.27 -2.88 -13.10
N ASP A 412 8.60 -1.99 -14.01
CA ASP A 412 9.61 -0.92 -13.91
C ASP A 412 8.97 0.45 -13.56
N PHE A 413 7.73 0.44 -13.04
CA PHE A 413 6.98 1.66 -12.75
C PHE A 413 7.73 2.59 -11.79
N ASP A 414 8.39 2.05 -10.76
CA ASP A 414 9.04 2.87 -9.74
C ASP A 414 10.28 3.59 -10.31
N GLU A 415 11.02 2.93 -11.21
CA GLU A 415 12.12 3.56 -11.95
C GLU A 415 11.60 4.68 -12.85
N GLN A 416 10.55 4.41 -13.64
CA GLN A 416 9.89 5.41 -14.48
C GLN A 416 9.34 6.56 -13.64
N LEU A 417 8.69 6.26 -12.50
CA LEU A 417 8.15 7.27 -11.58
C LEU A 417 9.25 8.23 -11.12
N LEU A 418 10.38 7.71 -10.66
CA LEU A 418 11.49 8.54 -10.18
C LEU A 418 12.06 9.42 -11.31
N GLU A 419 12.21 8.87 -12.52
CA GLU A 419 12.62 9.65 -13.69
C GLU A 419 11.63 10.78 -14.00
N ARG A 420 10.33 10.48 -13.97
CA ARG A 420 9.28 11.47 -14.22
C ARG A 420 9.19 12.53 -13.12
N LEU A 421 9.35 12.16 -11.86
CA LEU A 421 9.37 13.12 -10.77
C LEU A 421 10.50 14.15 -10.91
N ARG A 422 11.65 13.77 -11.47
CA ARG A 422 12.76 14.68 -11.78
C ARG A 422 12.42 15.71 -12.86
N THR A 423 11.39 15.48 -13.68
CA THR A 423 10.96 16.43 -14.70
C THR A 423 9.88 17.41 -14.23
N VAL A 424 9.36 17.22 -13.00
CA VAL A 424 8.36 18.15 -12.43
C VAL A 424 9.01 19.50 -12.16
N THR A 425 8.30 20.56 -12.49
CA THR A 425 8.75 21.95 -12.32
C THR A 425 8.03 22.64 -11.16
N PRO A 426 8.63 23.67 -10.54
CA PRO A 426 7.95 24.50 -9.53
C PRO A 426 6.61 25.06 -10.00
N ALA A 427 6.52 25.48 -11.26
CA ALA A 427 5.29 26.02 -11.84
C ALA A 427 4.16 24.98 -11.92
N GLN A 428 4.48 23.71 -12.20
CA GLN A 428 3.50 22.64 -12.21
C GLN A 428 2.97 22.35 -10.79
N VAL A 429 3.85 22.36 -9.77
CA VAL A 429 3.45 22.20 -8.37
C VAL A 429 2.55 23.34 -7.92
N GLN A 430 2.89 24.58 -8.29
CA GLN A 430 2.05 25.76 -8.05
C GLN A 430 0.67 25.62 -8.71
N ALA A 431 0.63 25.18 -9.96
CA ALA A 431 -0.60 25.02 -10.72
C ALA A 431 -1.56 23.99 -10.08
N VAL A 432 -1.06 22.84 -9.62
CA VAL A 432 -1.91 21.82 -8.95
C VAL A 432 -2.37 22.29 -7.58
N ALA A 433 -1.55 23.04 -6.83
CA ALA A 433 -1.96 23.65 -5.58
C ALA A 433 -3.13 24.63 -5.76
N GLY A 434 -3.15 25.39 -6.87
CA GLY A 434 -4.27 26.27 -7.20
C GLY A 434 -5.52 25.56 -7.74
N ARG A 435 -5.33 24.39 -8.37
CA ARG A 435 -6.43 23.69 -9.08
C ARG A 435 -7.27 22.79 -8.19
N TYR A 436 -6.66 22.02 -7.29
CA TYR A 436 -7.32 20.88 -6.65
C TYR A 436 -7.72 21.09 -5.18
N PHE A 437 -7.41 22.22 -4.57
CA PHE A 437 -7.65 22.46 -3.14
C PHE A 437 -8.81 23.44 -2.87
N GLY A 438 -9.76 23.48 -3.78
CA GLY A 438 -11.04 24.19 -3.60
C GLY A 438 -12.00 23.46 -2.66
N ASN A 439 -13.22 24.02 -2.53
CA ASN A 439 -14.26 23.44 -1.69
C ASN A 439 -15.04 22.31 -2.36
N ASP A 440 -15.07 22.28 -3.71
CA ASP A 440 -15.97 21.37 -4.43
C ASP A 440 -15.58 19.90 -4.26
N ASP A 441 -14.29 19.59 -4.12
CA ASP A 441 -13.80 18.24 -3.92
C ASP A 441 -13.36 17.93 -2.48
N LEU A 442 -13.67 18.83 -1.54
CA LEU A 442 -13.22 18.75 -0.15
C LEU A 442 -14.21 18.04 0.76
N THR A 443 -13.73 17.08 1.53
CA THR A 443 -14.39 16.55 2.73
C THR A 443 -13.56 16.89 3.97
N VAL A 444 -14.17 17.51 4.96
CA VAL A 444 -13.56 17.81 6.27
C VAL A 444 -14.19 16.93 7.33
N ALA A 445 -13.35 16.22 8.08
CA ALA A 445 -13.78 15.42 9.23
C ALA A 445 -13.08 15.92 10.49
N THR A 446 -13.86 16.19 11.54
CA THR A 446 -13.35 16.69 12.82
C THR A 446 -13.72 15.73 13.93
N LEU A 447 -12.73 15.24 14.67
CA LEU A 447 -12.93 14.52 15.92
C LEU A 447 -13.19 15.53 17.05
N ILE A 448 -14.37 15.42 17.64
CA ILE A 448 -14.78 16.23 18.82
C ILE A 448 -14.56 15.37 20.06
N PRO A 449 -13.55 15.67 20.89
CA PRO A 449 -13.25 14.88 22.08
C PRO A 449 -14.44 14.81 23.03
N GLN A 450 -14.73 13.62 23.53
CA GLN A 450 -15.63 13.37 24.63
C GLN A 450 -14.82 12.86 25.83
N PRO A 451 -15.33 13.00 27.05
CA PRO A 451 -14.64 12.50 28.23
C PRO A 451 -14.28 11.01 28.10
N LEU A 452 -13.06 10.69 28.50
CA LEU A 452 -12.63 9.30 28.62
C LEU A 452 -13.37 8.66 29.80
N ASP A 453 -13.84 7.42 29.63
CA ASP A 453 -14.37 6.63 30.73
C ASP A 453 -13.20 6.11 31.58
N PRO A 454 -13.02 6.59 32.83
CA PRO A 454 -11.91 6.17 33.67
C PRO A 454 -12.00 4.68 34.10
N LEU A 455 -13.16 4.05 33.93
CA LEU A 455 -13.38 2.63 34.24
C LEU A 455 -13.20 1.73 33.04
N ARG A 456 -13.06 2.29 31.84
CA ARG A 456 -12.86 1.52 30.61
C ARG A 456 -11.46 0.90 30.63
N ARG A 457 -11.40 -0.41 30.82
CA ARG A 457 -10.14 -1.15 30.65
C ARG A 457 -9.88 -1.39 29.17
N PRO A 458 -8.60 -1.24 28.72
CA PRO A 458 -8.22 -1.69 27.37
C PRO A 458 -8.60 -3.17 27.20
N ARG A 459 -9.14 -3.54 26.05
CA ARG A 459 -9.39 -4.96 25.74
C ARG A 459 -8.05 -5.69 25.67
N ALA A 460 -7.99 -6.88 26.25
CA ALA A 460 -6.82 -7.72 26.11
C ALA A 460 -6.67 -8.15 24.64
N ALA A 461 -5.43 -8.07 24.12
CA ALA A 461 -5.15 -8.59 22.78
C ALA A 461 -5.46 -10.10 22.75
N LEU A 462 -6.23 -10.52 21.75
CA LEU A 462 -6.52 -11.95 21.56
C LEU A 462 -5.24 -12.68 21.19
N PRO A 463 -4.93 -13.82 21.85
CA PRO A 463 -3.82 -14.68 21.42
C PRO A 463 -4.17 -15.24 20.03
N GLY A 464 -3.34 -14.96 19.02
CA GLY A 464 -3.49 -15.51 17.68
C GLY A 464 -3.78 -14.51 16.56
N VAL A 465 -4.10 -13.25 16.86
CA VAL A 465 -4.13 -12.20 15.84
C VAL A 465 -2.68 -11.85 15.47
N ARG A 466 -2.18 -12.50 14.44
CA ARG A 466 -0.87 -12.21 13.83
C ARG A 466 -1.12 -11.36 12.58
N HIS A 467 -0.96 -10.05 12.70
CA HIS A 467 -0.83 -9.16 11.54
C HIS A 467 0.21 -8.07 11.82
#